data_87080c93dac5f6b0a68fb3aea454f5a5
#
_entry.id   87080c93dac5f6b0a68fb3aea454f5a5
#
_cell.length_a   1.000
_cell.length_b   1.000
_cell.length_c   1.000
_cell.angle_alpha   90.00
_cell.angle_beta   90.00
_cell.angle_gamma   90.00
#
_symmetry.space_group_name_H-M   'P 1'
#
loop_
_entity.id
_entity.type
_entity.pdbx_description
1 polymer ?
#
loop_
_entity_poly.entity_id
_entity_poly.type
_entity_poly.pdbx_seq_one_letter_code
_entity_poly.pdbx_strand_id
1 'polypeptide(L)'
;RLAVWQPALIRIRQRNQLGACRMNEQNIDLVIFGGLGDLAGRKLLPALYQIERSGLLADSVRLAVVARDDIETQGFLEYAEARLKQTLATADWSDAAWRKLARRFSYLSLDFSNKKHYERLKAWVSPERVLVYYLATPPSLFGPISQHLNDTGCIDASARIVLEKPIGHDLESSRVVNDTVGRYFPERNIYRIDHYLGKETVQNLLALRFANRLINSQWDNTCIDHV
;
A
#
# COMPACT_ATOMS: atom_id res chain seq x y z
N ARG A 1 8.24 -14.74 8.24
CA ARG A 1 8.82 -13.72 7.32
C ARG A 1 7.77 -12.86 6.59
N LEU A 2 6.55 -12.76 7.10
CA LEU A 2 5.39 -12.10 6.46
C LEU A 2 4.82 -10.94 7.29
N ALA A 3 5.53 -10.49 8.34
CA ALA A 3 5.02 -9.53 9.33
C ALA A 3 4.98 -8.05 8.87
N VAL A 4 5.43 -7.72 7.66
CA VAL A 4 5.67 -6.33 7.26
C VAL A 4 4.40 -5.56 6.91
N TRP A 5 3.30 -6.25 6.59
CA TRP A 5 2.06 -5.62 6.09
C TRP A 5 0.88 -5.65 7.06
N GLN A 6 1.01 -6.36 8.18
CA GLN A 6 -0.07 -6.47 9.17
C GLN A 6 -0.49 -5.16 9.87
N PRO A 7 0.41 -4.17 10.17
CA PRO A 7 0.03 -3.07 11.06
C PRO A 7 -0.99 -2.07 10.49
N ALA A 8 -0.95 -1.79 9.18
CA ALA A 8 -1.83 -0.77 8.60
C ALA A 8 -3.26 -1.26 8.39
N LEU A 9 -3.44 -2.53 8.01
CA LEU A 9 -4.75 -3.16 7.81
C LEU A 9 -5.30 -3.80 9.09
N ILE A 10 -4.44 -4.26 10.01
CA ILE A 10 -4.83 -4.83 11.31
C ILE A 10 -5.34 -3.76 12.28
N ARG A 11 -4.86 -2.51 12.24
CA ARG A 11 -5.44 -1.42 13.06
C ARG A 11 -6.92 -1.18 12.77
N ILE A 12 -7.41 -1.56 11.61
CA ILE A 12 -8.85 -1.50 11.29
C ILE A 12 -9.64 -2.56 12.07
N ARG A 13 -9.04 -3.73 12.38
CA ARG A 13 -9.74 -4.84 13.06
C ARG A 13 -9.53 -4.87 14.58
N GLN A 14 -8.37 -4.46 15.10
CA GLN A 14 -8.11 -4.50 16.56
C GLN A 14 -8.91 -3.46 17.36
N ARG A 15 -9.40 -2.39 16.73
CA ARG A 15 -10.34 -1.46 17.39
C ARG A 15 -11.74 -2.05 17.59
N ASN A 16 -12.09 -3.15 16.93
CA ASN A 16 -13.41 -3.78 17.03
C ASN A 16 -13.60 -4.71 18.23
N GLN A 17 -12.55 -5.00 19.01
CA GLN A 17 -12.65 -5.86 20.20
C GLN A 17 -12.85 -5.10 21.53
N LEU A 18 -12.79 -3.77 21.51
CA LEU A 18 -12.95 -2.93 22.72
C LEU A 18 -14.08 -1.91 22.58
N GLY A 19 -15.29 -2.39 22.30
CA GLY A 19 -16.49 -1.55 22.35
C GLY A 19 -17.25 -1.53 21.02
N ALA A 20 -18.50 -1.96 21.07
CA ALA A 20 -19.43 -2.06 19.96
C ALA A 20 -19.75 -0.69 19.34
N CYS A 21 -18.84 -0.15 18.57
CA CYS A 21 -19.14 0.81 17.53
C CYS A 21 -18.98 0.05 16.21
N ARG A 22 -20.10 -0.29 15.56
CA ARG A 22 -20.09 -0.74 14.16
C ARG A 22 -19.43 0.38 13.36
N MET A 23 -18.11 0.28 13.17
CA MET A 23 -17.46 1.06 12.13
C MET A 23 -18.06 0.57 10.83
N ASN A 24 -18.75 1.43 10.11
CA ASN A 24 -19.13 1.21 8.73
C ASN A 24 -17.92 0.56 8.04
N GLU A 25 -18.12 -0.62 7.47
CA GLU A 25 -17.11 -1.24 6.62
C GLU A 25 -16.86 -0.25 5.49
N GLN A 26 -15.78 0.51 5.60
CA GLN A 26 -15.47 1.52 4.60
C GLN A 26 -15.19 0.79 3.30
N ASN A 27 -15.97 1.08 2.30
CA ASN A 27 -15.70 0.63 0.94
C ASN A 27 -14.38 1.27 0.48
N ILE A 28 -13.41 0.46 0.06
CA ILE A 28 -12.08 0.94 -0.32
C ILE A 28 -11.79 0.60 -1.77
N ASP A 29 -11.30 1.58 -2.50
CA ASP A 29 -10.68 1.44 -3.81
C ASP A 29 -9.17 1.61 -3.64
N LEU A 30 -8.42 0.52 -3.75
CA LEU A 30 -6.96 0.54 -3.73
C LEU A 30 -6.42 0.53 -5.16
N VAL A 31 -5.73 1.59 -5.54
CA VAL A 31 -5.12 1.77 -6.86
C VAL A 31 -3.60 1.62 -6.74
N ILE A 32 -3.03 0.65 -7.41
CA ILE A 32 -1.59 0.34 -7.37
C ILE A 32 -0.94 0.80 -8.67
N PHE A 33 -0.19 1.90 -8.62
CA PHE A 33 0.62 2.38 -9.73
C PHE A 33 1.92 1.60 -9.85
N GLY A 34 2.27 1.17 -11.05
CA GLY A 34 3.46 0.35 -11.29
C GLY A 34 3.25 -1.14 -10.98
N GLY A 35 2.03 -1.62 -11.14
CA GLY A 35 1.62 -2.97 -10.71
C GLY A 35 2.25 -4.15 -11.45
N LEU A 36 2.91 -3.93 -12.60
CA LEU A 36 3.71 -4.94 -13.31
C LEU A 36 5.21 -4.86 -12.94
N GLY A 37 5.59 -3.88 -12.10
CA GLY A 37 6.97 -3.71 -11.65
C GLY A 37 7.42 -4.81 -10.66
N ASP A 38 8.75 -4.89 -10.46
CA ASP A 38 9.37 -5.89 -9.58
C ASP A 38 8.85 -5.82 -8.14
N LEU A 39 8.68 -4.61 -7.59
CA LEU A 39 8.14 -4.40 -6.23
C LEU A 39 6.72 -4.95 -6.11
N ALA A 40 5.86 -4.65 -7.06
CA ALA A 40 4.48 -5.14 -7.07
C ALA A 40 4.44 -6.67 -7.16
N GLY A 41 5.18 -7.26 -8.11
CA GLY A 41 5.20 -8.70 -8.32
C GLY A 41 5.81 -9.49 -7.18
N ARG A 42 6.86 -8.96 -6.52
CA ARG A 42 7.61 -9.68 -5.47
C ARG A 42 7.09 -9.42 -4.05
N LYS A 43 6.44 -8.29 -3.82
CA LYS A 43 6.05 -7.87 -2.47
C LYS A 43 4.55 -7.63 -2.33
N LEU A 44 3.95 -6.82 -3.21
CA LEU A 44 2.55 -6.41 -3.04
C LEU A 44 1.58 -7.54 -3.37
N LEU A 45 1.76 -8.20 -4.51
CA LEU A 45 0.89 -9.31 -4.90
C LEU A 45 0.92 -10.46 -3.89
N PRO A 46 2.09 -10.95 -3.42
CA PRO A 46 2.14 -11.97 -2.35
C PRO A 46 1.51 -11.50 -1.04
N ALA A 47 1.70 -10.23 -0.66
CA ALA A 47 1.10 -9.68 0.56
C ALA A 47 -0.44 -9.63 0.46
N LEU A 48 -0.98 -9.14 -0.65
CA LEU A 48 -2.43 -9.10 -0.91
C LEU A 48 -3.03 -10.52 -0.91
N TYR A 49 -2.33 -11.46 -1.54
CA TYR A 49 -2.74 -12.86 -1.55
C TYR A 49 -2.81 -13.46 -0.14
N GLN A 50 -1.79 -13.22 0.70
CA GLN A 50 -1.78 -13.73 2.07
C GLN A 50 -2.86 -13.09 2.95
N ILE A 51 -3.13 -11.80 2.76
CA ILE A 51 -4.20 -11.09 3.46
C ILE A 51 -5.56 -11.68 3.07
N GLU A 52 -5.79 -11.93 1.78
CA GLU A 52 -7.02 -12.58 1.30
C GLU A 52 -7.15 -14.01 1.83
N ARG A 53 -6.08 -14.81 1.73
CA ARG A 53 -6.04 -16.20 2.25
C ARG A 53 -6.36 -16.28 3.75
N SER A 54 -5.90 -15.27 4.51
CA SER A 54 -6.16 -15.17 5.95
C SER A 54 -7.56 -14.61 6.28
N GLY A 55 -8.37 -14.28 5.28
CA GLY A 55 -9.70 -13.69 5.47
C GLY A 55 -9.67 -12.29 6.09
N LEU A 56 -8.54 -11.59 5.99
CA LEU A 56 -8.35 -10.25 6.55
C LEU A 56 -8.69 -9.13 5.56
N LEU A 57 -8.81 -9.44 4.26
CA LEU A 57 -9.21 -8.47 3.25
C LEU A 57 -10.74 -8.36 3.23
N ALA A 58 -11.26 -7.18 3.58
CA ALA A 58 -12.71 -6.94 3.58
C ALA A 58 -13.31 -7.17 2.19
N ASP A 59 -14.52 -7.72 2.13
CA ASP A 59 -15.18 -8.04 0.85
C ASP A 59 -15.49 -6.80 0.01
N SER A 60 -15.58 -5.65 0.65
CA SER A 60 -15.82 -4.35 0.02
C SER A 60 -14.61 -3.76 -0.69
N VAL A 61 -13.39 -4.33 -0.57
CA VAL A 61 -12.17 -3.81 -1.21
C VAL A 61 -12.13 -4.17 -2.69
N ARG A 62 -11.96 -3.16 -3.56
CA ARG A 62 -11.64 -3.31 -4.98
C ARG A 62 -10.19 -2.91 -5.22
N LEU A 63 -9.56 -3.56 -6.19
CA LEU A 63 -8.14 -3.37 -6.52
C LEU A 63 -8.00 -2.97 -8.00
N ALA A 64 -7.46 -1.79 -8.27
CA ALA A 64 -7.02 -1.43 -9.60
C ALA A 64 -5.50 -1.53 -9.69
N VAL A 65 -5.01 -2.23 -10.69
CA VAL A 65 -3.58 -2.29 -11.02
C VAL A 65 -3.34 -1.44 -12.25
N VAL A 66 -2.41 -0.49 -12.13
CA VAL A 66 -2.16 0.50 -13.17
C VAL A 66 -0.72 0.36 -13.66
N ALA A 67 -0.54 0.16 -14.95
CA ALA A 67 0.77 0.12 -15.61
C ALA A 67 0.64 0.59 -17.07
N ARG A 68 1.79 0.73 -17.75
CA ARG A 68 1.84 1.26 -19.13
C ARG A 68 1.51 0.24 -20.21
N ASP A 69 1.67 -1.02 -19.87
CA ASP A 69 1.49 -2.12 -20.83
C ASP A 69 0.03 -2.18 -21.29
N ASP A 70 -0.17 -2.37 -22.58
CA ASP A 70 -1.50 -2.46 -23.18
C ASP A 70 -2.00 -3.91 -23.13
N ILE A 71 -2.42 -4.33 -21.95
CA ILE A 71 -3.01 -5.64 -21.69
C ILE A 71 -4.39 -5.47 -21.05
N GLU A 72 -5.20 -6.50 -21.14
CA GLU A 72 -6.49 -6.56 -20.45
C GLU A 72 -6.36 -7.13 -19.04
N THR A 73 -7.42 -7.03 -18.25
CA THR A 73 -7.47 -7.59 -16.88
C THR A 73 -7.13 -9.08 -16.88
N GLN A 74 -7.57 -9.86 -17.89
CA GLN A 74 -7.26 -11.28 -17.96
C GLN A 74 -5.75 -11.54 -18.10
N GLY A 75 -5.06 -10.80 -18.97
CA GLY A 75 -3.61 -10.90 -19.14
C GLY A 75 -2.85 -10.53 -17.87
N PHE A 76 -3.34 -9.52 -17.13
CA PHE A 76 -2.79 -9.20 -15.80
C PHE A 76 -3.01 -10.35 -14.81
N LEU A 77 -4.18 -10.98 -14.78
CA LEU A 77 -4.46 -12.09 -13.86
C LEU A 77 -3.55 -13.29 -14.13
N GLU A 78 -3.31 -13.61 -15.37
CA GLU A 78 -2.36 -14.68 -15.78
C GLU A 78 -0.92 -14.37 -15.31
N TYR A 79 -0.47 -13.13 -15.53
CA TYR A 79 0.81 -12.65 -15.01
C TYR A 79 0.89 -12.78 -13.48
N ALA A 80 -0.13 -12.28 -12.77
CA ALA A 80 -0.16 -12.25 -11.32
C ALA A 80 -0.17 -13.67 -10.73
N GLU A 81 -0.93 -14.58 -11.30
CA GLU A 81 -0.97 -15.99 -10.90
C GLU A 81 0.39 -16.67 -11.06
N ALA A 82 1.01 -16.48 -12.23
CA ALA A 82 2.33 -17.03 -12.51
C ALA A 82 3.39 -16.51 -11.53
N ARG A 83 3.38 -15.19 -11.25
CA ARG A 83 4.30 -14.56 -10.28
C ARG A 83 4.08 -15.06 -8.85
N LEU A 84 2.83 -15.21 -8.44
CA LEU A 84 2.50 -15.75 -7.11
C LEU A 84 2.98 -17.19 -6.97
N LYS A 85 2.73 -18.05 -7.95
CA LYS A 85 3.19 -19.46 -7.95
C LYS A 85 4.71 -19.58 -7.93
N GLN A 86 5.45 -18.64 -8.53
CA GLN A 86 6.91 -18.59 -8.46
C GLN A 86 7.44 -18.12 -7.09
N THR A 87 6.68 -17.29 -6.39
CA THR A 87 7.13 -16.64 -5.15
C THR A 87 6.71 -17.40 -3.89
N LEU A 88 5.57 -18.06 -3.94
CA LEU A 88 4.99 -18.80 -2.80
C LEU A 88 5.46 -20.25 -2.80
N ALA A 89 5.62 -20.81 -1.61
CA ALA A 89 5.77 -22.27 -1.49
C ALA A 89 4.48 -22.97 -1.95
N THR A 90 4.59 -24.15 -2.57
CA THR A 90 3.43 -24.91 -3.06
C THR A 90 2.38 -25.16 -1.97
N ALA A 91 2.82 -25.40 -0.74
CA ALA A 91 1.94 -25.58 0.42
C ALA A 91 1.15 -24.34 0.82
N ASP A 92 1.59 -23.15 0.38
CA ASP A 92 0.95 -21.87 0.66
C ASP A 92 -0.06 -21.45 -0.41
N TRP A 93 -0.15 -22.20 -1.51
CA TRP A 93 -1.09 -21.92 -2.59
C TRP A 93 -2.49 -22.47 -2.29
N SER A 94 -3.51 -21.69 -2.57
CA SER A 94 -4.92 -22.06 -2.50
C SER A 94 -5.68 -21.46 -3.70
N ASP A 95 -6.22 -22.31 -4.56
CA ASP A 95 -7.02 -21.89 -5.70
C ASP A 95 -8.27 -21.10 -5.29
N ALA A 96 -8.84 -21.44 -4.13
CA ALA A 96 -10.00 -20.73 -3.60
C ALA A 96 -9.65 -19.28 -3.21
N ALA A 97 -8.50 -19.08 -2.53
CA ALA A 97 -8.01 -17.75 -2.18
C ALA A 97 -7.63 -16.94 -3.41
N TRP A 98 -6.97 -17.59 -4.40
CA TRP A 98 -6.64 -16.94 -5.66
C TRP A 98 -7.89 -16.48 -6.40
N ARG A 99 -8.87 -17.35 -6.61
CA ARG A 99 -10.12 -16.99 -7.29
C ARG A 99 -10.87 -15.85 -6.59
N LYS A 100 -10.83 -15.80 -5.26
CA LYS A 100 -11.44 -14.71 -4.49
C LYS A 100 -10.69 -13.40 -4.70
N LEU A 101 -9.35 -13.41 -4.64
CA LEU A 101 -8.51 -12.24 -4.89
C LEU A 101 -8.63 -11.76 -6.34
N ALA A 102 -8.59 -12.68 -7.31
CA ALA A 102 -8.66 -12.37 -8.74
C ALA A 102 -9.92 -11.57 -9.12
N ARG A 103 -11.05 -11.88 -8.51
CA ARG A 103 -12.33 -11.16 -8.74
C ARG A 103 -12.30 -9.69 -8.30
N ARG A 104 -11.33 -9.29 -7.47
CA ARG A 104 -11.20 -7.93 -6.96
C ARG A 104 -10.37 -7.05 -7.88
N PHE A 105 -9.56 -7.66 -8.75
CA PHE A 105 -8.67 -6.93 -9.63
C PHE A 105 -9.35 -6.39 -10.87
N SER A 106 -8.99 -5.17 -11.21
CA SER A 106 -9.15 -4.55 -12.52
C SER A 106 -7.78 -4.07 -12.99
N TYR A 107 -7.45 -4.24 -14.23
CA TYR A 107 -6.23 -3.68 -14.82
C TYR A 107 -6.57 -2.46 -15.68
N LEU A 108 -5.80 -1.39 -15.50
CA LEU A 108 -5.95 -0.16 -16.27
C LEU A 108 -4.63 0.16 -16.96
N SER A 109 -4.59 0.05 -18.28
CA SER A 109 -3.47 0.54 -19.09
C SER A 109 -3.45 2.06 -19.06
N LEU A 110 -2.38 2.65 -18.48
CA LEU A 110 -2.26 4.08 -18.28
C LEU A 110 -0.80 4.51 -18.36
N ASP A 111 -0.49 5.41 -19.28
CA ASP A 111 0.77 6.14 -19.30
C ASP A 111 0.72 7.24 -18.24
N PHE A 112 1.61 7.17 -17.25
CA PHE A 112 1.64 8.08 -16.10
C PHE A 112 1.94 9.54 -16.48
N SER A 113 2.53 9.79 -17.64
CA SER A 113 2.80 11.12 -18.16
C SER A 113 1.66 11.71 -18.97
N ASN A 114 0.67 10.93 -19.35
CA ASN A 114 -0.44 11.35 -20.18
C ASN A 114 -1.72 11.57 -19.38
N LYS A 115 -2.03 12.84 -19.09
CA LYS A 115 -3.23 13.24 -18.34
C LYS A 115 -4.52 12.61 -18.88
N LYS A 116 -4.67 12.49 -20.20
CA LYS A 116 -5.89 11.93 -20.81
C LYS A 116 -6.16 10.49 -20.42
N HIS A 117 -5.12 9.71 -20.12
CA HIS A 117 -5.27 8.33 -19.70
C HIS A 117 -5.89 8.20 -18.30
N TYR A 118 -5.80 9.24 -17.46
CA TYR A 118 -6.41 9.25 -16.12
C TYR A 118 -7.94 9.30 -16.15
N GLU A 119 -8.55 9.66 -17.28
CA GLU A 119 -10.01 9.57 -17.44
C GLU A 119 -10.51 8.11 -17.29
N ARG A 120 -9.70 7.12 -17.67
CA ARG A 120 -10.01 5.71 -17.42
C ARG A 120 -10.05 5.39 -15.93
N LEU A 121 -9.08 5.94 -15.18
CA LEU A 121 -9.06 5.80 -13.73
C LEU A 121 -10.24 6.55 -13.09
N LYS A 122 -10.54 7.75 -13.58
CA LYS A 122 -11.70 8.52 -13.12
C LYS A 122 -13.02 7.79 -13.30
N ALA A 123 -13.18 7.07 -14.39
CA ALA A 123 -14.37 6.25 -14.65
C ALA A 123 -14.44 5.00 -13.74
N TRP A 124 -13.30 4.51 -13.24
CA TRP A 124 -13.23 3.34 -12.38
C TRP A 124 -13.45 3.66 -10.89
N VAL A 125 -12.89 4.78 -10.41
CA VAL A 125 -13.04 5.20 -9.00
C VAL A 125 -14.47 5.61 -8.69
N SER A 126 -14.88 5.42 -7.44
CA SER A 126 -16.22 5.81 -6.98
C SER A 126 -16.10 6.85 -5.87
N PRO A 127 -16.85 7.96 -5.92
CA PRO A 127 -16.77 9.02 -4.92
C PRO A 127 -17.31 8.61 -3.54
N GLU A 128 -18.05 7.50 -3.47
CA GLU A 128 -18.59 6.97 -2.21
C GLU A 128 -17.61 6.03 -1.48
N ARG A 129 -16.43 5.82 -2.07
CA ARG A 129 -15.43 4.88 -1.57
C ARG A 129 -14.17 5.62 -1.16
N VAL A 130 -13.50 5.14 -0.13
CA VAL A 130 -12.20 5.68 0.27
C VAL A 130 -11.16 5.29 -0.78
N LEU A 131 -10.55 6.29 -1.40
CA LEU A 131 -9.51 6.11 -2.40
C LEU A 131 -8.15 5.98 -1.73
N VAL A 132 -7.41 4.93 -2.06
CA VAL A 132 -6.05 4.70 -1.60
C VAL A 132 -5.15 4.51 -2.81
N TYR A 133 -4.25 5.44 -3.05
CA TYR A 133 -3.27 5.38 -4.13
C TYR A 133 -1.94 4.85 -3.61
N TYR A 134 -1.50 3.71 -4.09
CA TYR A 134 -0.22 3.11 -3.74
C TYR A 134 0.77 3.31 -4.90
N LEU A 135 1.83 4.08 -4.68
CA LEU A 135 2.83 4.37 -5.70
C LEU A 135 4.01 3.39 -5.58
N ALA A 136 3.93 2.28 -6.33
CA ALA A 136 5.03 1.33 -6.53
C ALA A 136 5.90 1.73 -7.72
N THR A 137 6.12 3.02 -7.90
CA THR A 137 6.84 3.65 -9.01
C THR A 137 8.09 4.35 -8.49
N PRO A 138 9.04 4.72 -9.37
CA PRO A 138 10.17 5.57 -8.99
C PRO A 138 9.69 6.91 -8.39
N PRO A 139 10.44 7.50 -7.43
CA PRO A 139 10.08 8.75 -6.76
C PRO A 139 9.86 9.94 -7.70
N SER A 140 10.55 9.96 -8.84
CA SER A 140 10.39 10.99 -9.89
C SER A 140 8.97 11.06 -10.46
N LEU A 141 8.17 9.99 -10.32
CA LEU A 141 6.79 9.94 -10.78
C LEU A 141 5.76 10.33 -9.73
N PHE A 142 6.14 10.48 -8.45
CA PHE A 142 5.20 10.81 -7.39
C PHE A 142 4.51 12.16 -7.61
N GLY A 143 5.28 13.18 -8.00
CA GLY A 143 4.74 14.50 -8.32
C GLY A 143 3.80 14.49 -9.54
N PRO A 144 4.27 14.04 -10.71
CA PRO A 144 3.44 13.95 -11.92
C PRO A 144 2.16 13.15 -11.74
N ILE A 145 2.22 11.98 -11.07
CA ILE A 145 1.02 11.18 -10.78
C ILE A 145 0.06 11.96 -9.89
N SER A 146 0.55 12.54 -8.78
CA SER A 146 -0.29 13.33 -7.86
C SER A 146 -0.96 14.52 -8.56
N GLN A 147 -0.24 15.21 -9.42
CA GLN A 147 -0.77 16.31 -10.22
C GLN A 147 -1.89 15.83 -11.16
N HIS A 148 -1.66 14.77 -11.93
CA HIS A 148 -2.67 14.26 -12.87
C HIS A 148 -3.90 13.71 -12.16
N LEU A 149 -3.74 13.05 -11.02
CA LEU A 149 -4.86 12.63 -10.17
C LEU A 149 -5.71 13.83 -9.74
N ASN A 150 -5.07 14.93 -9.30
CA ASN A 150 -5.77 16.16 -8.93
C ASN A 150 -6.47 16.79 -10.12
N ASP A 151 -5.77 16.96 -11.23
CA ASP A 151 -6.25 17.64 -12.43
C ASP A 151 -7.42 16.94 -13.12
N THR A 152 -7.59 15.63 -12.88
CA THR A 152 -8.70 14.83 -13.38
C THR A 152 -9.80 14.63 -12.34
N GLY A 153 -9.65 15.23 -11.15
CA GLY A 153 -10.61 15.10 -10.05
C GLY A 153 -10.70 13.68 -9.49
N CYS A 154 -9.57 12.95 -9.47
CA CYS A 154 -9.45 11.65 -8.81
C CYS A 154 -9.07 11.76 -7.33
N ILE A 155 -8.85 12.97 -6.81
CA ILE A 155 -8.55 13.22 -5.40
C ILE A 155 -9.74 13.89 -4.73
N ASP A 156 -10.22 13.32 -3.66
CA ASP A 156 -11.16 13.94 -2.73
C ASP A 156 -10.53 14.16 -1.35
N ALA A 157 -11.27 14.73 -0.42
CA ALA A 157 -10.78 15.03 0.94
C ALA A 157 -10.41 13.76 1.74
N SER A 158 -10.92 12.59 1.37
CA SER A 158 -10.66 11.30 2.01
C SER A 158 -9.55 10.50 1.33
N ALA A 159 -9.14 10.89 0.13
CA ALA A 159 -8.13 10.19 -0.66
C ALA A 159 -6.79 10.12 0.10
N ARG A 160 -6.18 8.95 0.07
CA ARG A 160 -4.92 8.65 0.74
C ARG A 160 -3.88 8.27 -0.29
N ILE A 161 -2.62 8.63 -0.02
CA ILE A 161 -1.50 8.23 -0.86
C ILE A 161 -0.45 7.50 -0.04
N VAL A 162 0.06 6.42 -0.60
CA VAL A 162 1.10 5.57 0.01
C VAL A 162 2.33 5.64 -0.87
N LEU A 163 3.44 6.10 -0.29
CA LEU A 163 4.73 6.28 -0.95
C LEU A 163 5.73 5.27 -0.43
N GLU A 164 6.45 4.62 -1.34
CA GLU A 164 7.56 3.73 -1.01
C GLU A 164 8.88 4.48 -0.96
N LYS A 165 9.79 4.01 -0.13
CA LYS A 165 11.20 4.48 -0.13
C LYS A 165 11.93 3.99 -1.39
N PRO A 166 12.92 4.80 -1.86
CA PRO A 166 13.40 6.08 -1.32
C PRO A 166 12.48 7.25 -1.67
N ILE A 167 12.31 8.22 -0.75
CA ILE A 167 11.51 9.44 -0.97
C ILE A 167 12.39 10.59 -1.51
N GLY A 168 13.58 10.29 -1.93
CA GLY A 168 14.61 11.19 -2.42
C GLY A 168 15.97 10.56 -2.21
N HIS A 169 17.01 11.18 -2.77
CA HIS A 169 18.39 10.72 -2.63
C HIS A 169 19.12 11.48 -1.52
N ASP A 170 18.64 12.70 -1.21
CA ASP A 170 19.17 13.60 -0.21
C ASP A 170 18.02 14.40 0.45
N LEU A 171 18.37 15.29 1.37
CA LEU A 171 17.40 16.09 2.09
C LEU A 171 16.61 17.03 1.16
N GLU A 172 17.25 17.61 0.15
CA GLU A 172 16.62 18.56 -0.75
C GLU A 172 15.62 17.85 -1.68
N SER A 173 16.02 16.79 -2.34
CA SER A 173 15.13 15.99 -3.18
C SER A 173 13.97 15.40 -2.38
N SER A 174 14.19 14.99 -1.12
CA SER A 174 13.12 14.56 -0.22
C SER A 174 12.11 15.68 0.06
N ARG A 175 12.58 16.91 0.29
CA ARG A 175 11.70 18.08 0.48
C ARG A 175 10.88 18.35 -0.77
N VAL A 176 11.51 18.36 -1.94
CA VAL A 176 10.82 18.58 -3.22
C VAL A 176 9.70 17.57 -3.43
N VAL A 177 9.95 16.28 -3.18
CA VAL A 177 8.92 15.24 -3.29
C VAL A 177 7.80 15.46 -2.28
N ASN A 178 8.13 15.73 -1.01
CA ASN A 178 7.14 15.98 0.03
C ASN A 178 6.27 17.21 -0.27
N ASP A 179 6.89 18.31 -0.66
CA ASP A 179 6.19 19.55 -1.00
C ASP A 179 5.28 19.36 -2.22
N THR A 180 5.75 18.61 -3.22
CA THR A 180 4.97 18.36 -4.44
C THR A 180 3.74 17.49 -4.14
N VAL A 181 3.88 16.41 -3.39
CA VAL A 181 2.75 15.56 -3.00
C VAL A 181 1.84 16.29 -2.01
N GLY A 182 2.41 17.05 -1.08
CA GLY A 182 1.70 17.86 -0.07
C GLY A 182 0.81 18.95 -0.64
N ARG A 183 1.02 19.36 -1.91
CA ARG A 183 0.11 20.30 -2.61
C ARG A 183 -1.26 19.68 -2.90
N TYR A 184 -1.33 18.36 -3.06
CA TYR A 184 -2.51 17.64 -3.51
C TYR A 184 -3.14 16.78 -2.41
N PHE A 185 -2.34 16.32 -1.45
CA PHE A 185 -2.80 15.49 -0.33
C PHE A 185 -2.45 16.15 1.01
N PRO A 186 -3.40 16.27 1.95
CA PRO A 186 -3.07 16.73 3.29
C PRO A 186 -2.15 15.72 3.99
N GLU A 187 -1.23 16.18 4.85
CA GLU A 187 -0.21 15.34 5.50
C GLU A 187 -0.81 14.12 6.22
N ARG A 188 -1.95 14.26 6.85
CA ARG A 188 -2.66 13.16 7.52
C ARG A 188 -3.07 12.01 6.59
N ASN A 189 -3.09 12.24 5.28
CA ASN A 189 -3.46 11.29 4.23
C ASN A 189 -2.25 10.78 3.45
N ILE A 190 -1.02 11.23 3.78
CA ILE A 190 0.23 10.79 3.15
C ILE A 190 0.88 9.73 4.04
N TYR A 191 1.02 8.52 3.52
CA TYR A 191 1.64 7.40 4.22
C TYR A 191 2.98 7.06 3.56
N ARG A 192 4.07 7.23 4.32
CA ARG A 192 5.42 6.87 3.86
C ARG A 192 5.79 5.53 4.46
N ILE A 193 6.01 4.53 3.62
CA ILE A 193 6.32 3.19 4.07
C ILE A 193 7.81 3.09 4.38
N ASP A 194 8.11 2.73 5.62
CA ASP A 194 9.42 2.26 6.04
C ASP A 194 9.31 0.78 6.41
N HIS A 195 9.81 -0.09 5.55
CA HIS A 195 9.77 -1.53 5.79
C HIS A 195 10.66 -1.98 6.96
N TYR A 196 11.62 -1.14 7.42
CA TYR A 196 12.38 -1.43 8.63
C TYR A 196 11.48 -1.40 9.88
N LEU A 197 10.56 -0.45 9.95
CA LEU A 197 9.60 -0.38 11.06
C LEU A 197 8.61 -1.54 11.10
N GLY A 198 8.47 -2.25 9.99
CA GLY A 198 7.64 -3.47 9.90
C GLY A 198 8.37 -4.77 10.24
N LYS A 199 9.71 -4.73 10.44
CA LYS A 199 10.47 -5.93 10.81
C LYS A 199 10.13 -6.33 12.25
N GLU A 200 9.87 -7.62 12.45
CA GLU A 200 9.55 -8.18 13.77
C GLU A 200 10.62 -7.85 14.83
N THR A 201 11.89 -7.95 14.45
CA THR A 201 13.01 -7.59 15.34
C THR A 201 12.97 -6.14 15.80
N VAL A 202 12.62 -5.19 14.92
CA VAL A 202 12.51 -3.77 15.27
C VAL A 202 11.29 -3.52 16.15
N GLN A 203 10.15 -4.15 15.83
CA GLN A 203 8.95 -4.05 16.67
C GLN A 203 9.16 -4.66 18.05
N ASN A 204 9.86 -5.81 18.13
CA ASN A 204 10.20 -6.44 19.40
C ASN A 204 11.12 -5.56 20.25
N LEU A 205 12.04 -4.80 19.62
CA LEU A 205 12.89 -3.85 20.32
C LEU A 205 12.07 -2.70 20.96
N LEU A 206 11.09 -2.17 20.23
CA LEU A 206 10.17 -1.16 20.75
C LEU A 206 9.33 -1.73 21.90
N ALA A 207 8.82 -2.94 21.77
CA ALA A 207 8.08 -3.63 22.83
C ALA A 207 8.96 -3.87 24.05
N LEU A 208 10.18 -4.36 23.86
CA LEU A 208 11.15 -4.59 24.94
C LEU A 208 11.42 -3.31 25.73
N ARG A 209 11.67 -2.20 25.03
CA ARG A 209 11.95 -0.91 25.66
C ARG A 209 10.73 -0.37 26.42
N PHE A 210 9.60 -0.21 25.74
CA PHE A 210 8.45 0.55 26.29
C PHE A 210 7.50 -0.29 27.15
N ALA A 211 7.46 -1.61 26.97
CA ALA A 211 6.69 -2.50 27.84
C ALA A 211 7.44 -2.95 29.10
N ASN A 212 8.75 -2.67 29.20
CA ASN A 212 9.57 -3.11 30.32
C ASN A 212 10.20 -1.90 31.04
N ARG A 213 9.67 -1.59 32.24
CA ARG A 213 10.13 -0.44 33.04
C ARG A 213 11.61 -0.51 33.43
N LEU A 214 12.14 -1.70 33.69
CA LEU A 214 13.55 -1.86 34.06
C LEU A 214 14.47 -1.52 32.88
N ILE A 215 14.15 -1.99 31.70
CA ILE A 215 14.92 -1.72 30.50
C ILE A 215 14.78 -0.26 30.06
N ASN A 216 13.55 0.28 30.12
CA ASN A 216 13.31 1.66 29.70
C ASN A 216 14.08 2.68 30.55
N SER A 217 14.26 2.41 31.86
CA SER A 217 15.03 3.29 32.77
C SER A 217 16.53 3.28 32.50
N GLN A 218 17.04 2.27 31.80
CA GLN A 218 18.45 2.13 31.45
C GLN A 218 18.73 2.42 29.96
N TRP A 219 17.71 2.82 29.23
CA TRP A 219 17.83 3.06 27.78
C TRP A 219 18.16 4.52 27.48
N ASP A 220 19.33 4.93 27.93
CA ASP A 220 19.87 6.27 27.76
C ASP A 220 21.38 6.22 27.47
N ASN A 221 21.98 7.38 27.26
CA ASN A 221 23.39 7.52 26.92
C ASN A 221 24.38 7.23 28.06
N THR A 222 23.88 6.94 29.26
CA THR A 222 24.73 6.53 30.40
C THR A 222 24.93 5.03 30.45
N CYS A 223 23.99 4.27 29.90
CA CYS A 223 23.97 2.81 29.90
C CYS A 223 24.22 2.19 28.52
N ILE A 224 23.97 2.94 27.44
CA ILE A 224 24.15 2.48 26.06
C ILE A 224 25.29 3.27 25.42
N ASP A 225 26.34 2.58 25.04
CA ASP A 225 27.53 3.16 24.41
C ASP A 225 27.25 3.53 22.95
N HIS A 226 26.65 2.61 22.18
CA HIS A 226 26.29 2.84 20.77
C HIS A 226 25.17 1.91 20.30
N VAL A 227 24.51 2.26 19.20
CA VAL A 227 23.47 1.50 18.54
C VAL A 227 23.84 1.19 17.09
#